data_0d5862e6f38c485ad3a12c2651895f37
#
_entry.id   0d5862e6f38c485ad3a12c2651895f37
#
_cell.length_a   1.000
_cell.length_b   1.000
_cell.length_c   1.000
_cell.angle_alpha   90.00
_cell.angle_beta   90.00
_cell.angle_gamma   90.00
#
_symmetry.space_group_name_H-M   'P 1'
#
loop_
_entity.id
_entity.type
_entity.pdbx_description
1 polymer ?
#
loop_
_entity_poly.entity_id
_entity_poly.type
_entity_poly.pdbx_seq_one_letter_code
_entity_poly.pdbx_strand_id
1 'polypeptide(L)'
;MSASPFMSPSASAAQGRESLAGICDPVWSRLRDEAEAVVREEPQLASLMVSSILNHPSLEAAVAHRVAARLGHASLPAELVAHGFAEAIEHDAGLGQAFRADIGAVMDRDPATARVIEPVLYFKGFHAIQAHRLAHWFWGQGRRDLALYLQSRSSEVFQCDIHPAARFGRGLFLDHATGLVVGSTAVIDDDVSILHGVTLGGTGKQGGDRHPKIRSGVMIGAGAKILGNIGSGPARGSRRDPWCCGRCRPTRRSSACRPAWSAPPAAPTRPAPWTSS
;
A
#
# COMPACT_ATOMS: atom_id res chain seq x y z
N MET A 1 -11.04 -22.87 -69.70
CA MET A 1 -12.21 -22.53 -68.87
C MET A 1 -12.25 -23.51 -67.73
N SER A 2 -11.74 -23.16 -66.59
CA SER A 2 -11.90 -23.97 -65.37
C SER A 2 -11.84 -23.02 -64.18
N ALA A 3 -12.97 -22.88 -63.47
CA ALA A 3 -13.16 -22.01 -62.34
C ALA A 3 -12.65 -22.72 -61.09
N SER A 4 -11.76 -22.06 -60.34
CA SER A 4 -11.38 -22.47 -58.96
C SER A 4 -12.47 -22.06 -57.97
N PRO A 5 -12.81 -22.89 -57.00
CA PRO A 5 -13.73 -22.50 -55.94
C PRO A 5 -12.98 -21.73 -54.82
N PHE A 6 -13.53 -20.58 -54.44
CA PHE A 6 -13.18 -19.83 -53.27
C PHE A 6 -13.38 -20.66 -51.99
N MET A 7 -12.31 -20.93 -51.26
CA MET A 7 -12.39 -21.47 -49.91
C MET A 7 -12.74 -20.33 -48.94
N SER A 8 -13.86 -20.45 -48.25
CA SER A 8 -14.25 -19.62 -47.14
C SER A 8 -13.34 -19.91 -45.93
N PRO A 9 -12.89 -18.89 -45.18
CA PRO A 9 -12.15 -19.13 -43.95
C PRO A 9 -13.08 -19.68 -42.85
N SER A 10 -12.64 -20.76 -42.22
CA SER A 10 -13.31 -21.45 -41.12
C SER A 10 -13.55 -20.55 -39.91
N ALA A 11 -14.79 -20.52 -39.45
CA ALA A 11 -15.23 -19.93 -38.19
C ALA A 11 -14.76 -20.79 -36.99
N SER A 12 -13.49 -20.61 -36.54
CA SER A 12 -12.93 -21.29 -35.36
C SER A 12 -11.96 -20.44 -34.57
N ALA A 13 -12.28 -19.17 -34.36
CA ALA A 13 -11.49 -18.28 -33.47
C ALA A 13 -12.38 -17.37 -32.63
N ALA A 14 -13.63 -17.73 -32.38
CA ALA A 14 -14.57 -16.90 -31.62
C ALA A 14 -15.11 -17.59 -30.34
N GLN A 15 -14.46 -18.64 -29.85
CA GLN A 15 -14.85 -19.32 -28.62
C GLN A 15 -13.68 -19.26 -27.61
N GLY A 16 -13.61 -18.18 -26.83
CA GLY A 16 -12.56 -18.04 -25.79
C GLY A 16 -12.63 -16.74 -25.01
N ARG A 17 -13.68 -15.96 -25.18
CA ARG A 17 -14.01 -14.82 -24.30
C ARG A 17 -15.37 -15.04 -23.64
N GLU A 18 -15.52 -16.14 -22.94
CA GLU A 18 -16.56 -16.21 -21.92
C GLU A 18 -16.13 -15.28 -20.79
N SER A 19 -16.86 -14.20 -20.72
CA SER A 19 -16.75 -13.13 -19.77
C SER A 19 -16.78 -13.70 -18.35
N LEU A 20 -15.75 -13.44 -17.56
CA LEU A 20 -15.78 -13.48 -16.09
C LEU A 20 -16.72 -12.39 -15.53
N ALA A 21 -17.73 -11.99 -16.26
CA ALA A 21 -18.78 -11.06 -15.88
C ALA A 21 -19.79 -11.77 -14.98
N GLY A 22 -19.40 -12.06 -13.71
CA GLY A 22 -20.28 -12.71 -12.75
C GLY A 22 -19.73 -12.86 -11.37
N ILE A 23 -18.45 -12.60 -11.12
CA ILE A 23 -17.92 -12.57 -9.76
C ILE A 23 -18.03 -11.12 -9.28
N CYS A 24 -19.06 -10.85 -8.45
CA CYS A 24 -19.21 -9.58 -7.77
C CYS A 24 -17.96 -9.34 -6.90
N ASP A 25 -17.16 -8.32 -7.21
CA ASP A 25 -16.05 -7.88 -6.37
C ASP A 25 -16.61 -7.15 -5.13
N PRO A 26 -16.58 -7.77 -3.94
CA PRO A 26 -17.23 -7.19 -2.76
C PRO A 26 -16.55 -5.91 -2.30
N VAL A 27 -15.23 -5.76 -2.52
CA VAL A 27 -14.50 -4.54 -2.15
C VAL A 27 -14.91 -3.39 -3.07
N TRP A 28 -15.00 -3.67 -4.37
CA TRP A 28 -15.41 -2.67 -5.35
C TRP A 28 -16.87 -2.25 -5.18
N SER A 29 -17.78 -3.19 -4.98
CA SER A 29 -19.19 -2.88 -4.73
C SER A 29 -19.36 -2.00 -3.50
N ARG A 30 -18.74 -2.40 -2.39
CA ARG A 30 -18.78 -1.63 -1.14
C ARG A 30 -18.19 -0.22 -1.31
N LEU A 31 -17.07 -0.08 -2.03
CA LEU A 31 -16.44 1.22 -2.28
C LEU A 31 -17.38 2.15 -3.06
N ARG A 32 -18.10 1.63 -4.04
CA ARG A 32 -19.09 2.41 -4.80
C ARG A 32 -20.29 2.83 -3.94
N ASP A 33 -20.83 1.90 -3.16
CA ASP A 33 -21.97 2.18 -2.27
C ASP A 33 -21.60 3.27 -1.25
N GLU A 34 -20.40 3.20 -0.67
CA GLU A 34 -19.88 4.21 0.26
C GLU A 34 -19.67 5.57 -0.44
N ALA A 35 -19.17 5.58 -1.70
CA ALA A 35 -19.02 6.81 -2.47
C ALA A 35 -20.37 7.46 -2.81
N GLU A 36 -21.38 6.68 -3.17
CA GLU A 36 -22.75 7.17 -3.41
C GLU A 36 -23.38 7.72 -2.13
N ALA A 37 -23.12 7.11 -0.97
CA ALA A 37 -23.55 7.63 0.32
C ALA A 37 -22.95 9.01 0.59
N VAL A 38 -21.63 9.17 0.38
CA VAL A 38 -20.96 10.46 0.55
C VAL A 38 -21.55 11.54 -0.38
N VAL A 39 -21.87 11.21 -1.64
CA VAL A 39 -22.51 12.18 -2.56
C VAL A 39 -23.86 12.67 -2.03
N ARG A 40 -24.63 11.78 -1.38
CA ARG A 40 -25.93 12.15 -0.80
C ARG A 40 -25.79 12.97 0.49
N GLU A 41 -24.83 12.63 1.33
CA GLU A 41 -24.64 13.23 2.65
C GLU A 41 -23.81 14.51 2.59
N GLU A 42 -22.83 14.57 1.71
CA GLU A 42 -21.89 15.69 1.53
C GLU A 42 -21.77 16.09 0.05
N PRO A 43 -22.76 16.81 -0.52
CA PRO A 43 -22.78 17.20 -1.94
C PRO A 43 -21.53 17.98 -2.39
N GLN A 44 -20.83 18.66 -1.47
CA GLN A 44 -19.58 19.38 -1.75
C GLN A 44 -18.46 18.44 -2.22
N LEU A 45 -18.50 17.16 -1.83
CA LEU A 45 -17.55 16.14 -2.23
C LEU A 45 -17.98 15.35 -3.47
N ALA A 46 -19.15 15.64 -4.05
CA ALA A 46 -19.68 14.89 -5.19
C ALA A 46 -18.70 14.81 -6.35
N SER A 47 -18.05 15.92 -6.71
CA SER A 47 -17.05 15.94 -7.79
C SER A 47 -15.87 15.00 -7.50
N LEU A 48 -15.40 14.97 -6.25
CA LEU A 48 -14.31 14.05 -5.83
C LEU A 48 -14.76 12.58 -5.93
N MET A 49 -15.96 12.25 -5.47
CA MET A 49 -16.49 10.88 -5.51
C MET A 49 -16.66 10.39 -6.95
N VAL A 50 -17.27 11.24 -7.78
CA VAL A 50 -17.48 10.93 -9.20
C VAL A 50 -16.16 10.75 -9.93
N SER A 51 -15.23 11.69 -9.80
CA SER A 51 -13.95 11.63 -10.51
C SER A 51 -13.02 10.54 -10.01
N SER A 52 -13.04 10.22 -8.71
CA SER A 52 -12.10 9.24 -8.13
C SER A 52 -12.63 7.81 -8.11
N ILE A 53 -13.95 7.60 -8.09
CA ILE A 53 -14.54 6.27 -7.89
C ILE A 53 -15.66 5.98 -8.92
N LEU A 54 -16.74 6.77 -8.94
CA LEU A 54 -17.97 6.38 -9.62
C LEU A 54 -17.85 6.31 -11.14
N ASN A 55 -16.97 7.10 -11.75
CA ASN A 55 -16.69 7.08 -13.20
C ASN A 55 -15.69 5.98 -13.63
N HIS A 56 -15.21 5.17 -12.69
CA HIS A 56 -14.26 4.10 -13.04
C HIS A 56 -14.96 2.75 -13.17
N PRO A 57 -14.46 1.87 -14.07
CA PRO A 57 -15.08 0.55 -14.30
C PRO A 57 -14.68 -0.50 -13.25
N SER A 58 -13.60 -0.28 -12.50
CA SER A 58 -13.05 -1.25 -11.54
C SER A 58 -12.28 -0.58 -10.40
N LEU A 59 -12.03 -1.35 -9.34
CA LEU A 59 -11.20 -0.93 -8.22
C LEU A 59 -9.81 -0.50 -8.69
N GLU A 60 -9.21 -1.28 -9.59
CA GLU A 60 -7.87 -0.99 -10.12
C GLU A 60 -7.81 0.37 -10.81
N ALA A 61 -8.81 0.67 -11.65
CA ALA A 61 -8.87 1.93 -12.36
C ALA A 61 -9.08 3.12 -11.39
N ALA A 62 -9.92 2.95 -10.38
CA ALA A 62 -10.16 3.98 -9.36
C ALA A 62 -8.90 4.26 -8.53
N VAL A 63 -8.23 3.22 -8.04
CA VAL A 63 -6.97 3.34 -7.28
C VAL A 63 -5.88 3.97 -8.13
N ALA A 64 -5.70 3.49 -9.38
CA ALA A 64 -4.74 4.03 -10.33
C ALA A 64 -4.95 5.53 -10.57
N HIS A 65 -6.21 5.92 -10.86
CA HIS A 65 -6.56 7.33 -11.06
C HIS A 65 -6.27 8.16 -9.81
N ARG A 66 -6.69 7.68 -8.63
CA ARG A 66 -6.50 8.42 -7.38
C ARG A 66 -5.03 8.65 -7.04
N VAL A 67 -4.19 7.63 -7.18
CA VAL A 67 -2.75 7.72 -6.93
C VAL A 67 -2.09 8.61 -7.99
N ALA A 68 -2.44 8.44 -9.26
CA ALA A 68 -1.92 9.26 -10.36
C ALA A 68 -2.26 10.74 -10.18
N ALA A 69 -3.49 11.07 -9.79
CA ALA A 69 -3.91 12.45 -9.51
C ALA A 69 -3.09 13.11 -8.39
N ARG A 70 -2.61 12.32 -7.42
CA ARG A 70 -1.74 12.82 -6.34
C ARG A 70 -0.28 12.98 -6.78
N LEU A 71 0.22 12.07 -7.62
CA LEU A 71 1.61 12.08 -8.11
C LEU A 71 1.83 13.02 -9.28
N GLY A 72 0.79 13.38 -10.02
CA GLY A 72 0.86 14.25 -11.17
C GLY A 72 1.55 15.59 -10.86
N HIS A 73 2.33 16.08 -11.81
CA HIS A 73 3.07 17.33 -11.75
C HIS A 73 3.20 17.94 -13.15
N ALA A 74 3.62 19.20 -13.23
CA ALA A 74 3.83 19.88 -14.51
C ALA A 74 4.79 19.12 -15.45
N SER A 75 5.81 18.44 -14.90
CA SER A 75 6.79 17.66 -15.67
C SER A 75 6.29 16.26 -16.05
N LEU A 76 5.30 15.70 -15.36
CA LEU A 76 4.68 14.40 -15.64
C LEU A 76 3.21 14.47 -15.26
N PRO A 77 2.31 14.77 -16.20
CA PRO A 77 0.88 14.84 -15.97
C PRO A 77 0.30 13.55 -15.37
N ALA A 78 -0.77 13.69 -14.60
CA ALA A 78 -1.44 12.56 -13.91
C ALA A 78 -1.90 11.47 -14.91
N GLU A 79 -2.30 11.86 -16.10
CA GLU A 79 -2.75 10.97 -17.17
C GLU A 79 -1.66 10.00 -17.60
N LEU A 80 -0.39 10.45 -17.66
CA LEU A 80 0.75 9.58 -17.99
C LEU A 80 1.05 8.60 -16.87
N VAL A 81 0.89 9.01 -15.61
CA VAL A 81 1.02 8.09 -14.46
C VAL A 81 -0.12 7.07 -14.46
N ALA A 82 -1.36 7.50 -14.73
CA ALA A 82 -2.52 6.61 -14.85
C ALA A 82 -2.37 5.60 -15.99
N HIS A 83 -1.84 6.05 -17.14
CA HIS A 83 -1.51 5.15 -18.26
C HIS A 83 -0.47 4.09 -17.85
N GLY A 84 0.56 4.49 -17.10
CA GLY A 84 1.54 3.55 -16.56
C GLY A 84 0.93 2.50 -15.62
N PHE A 85 -0.05 2.89 -14.80
CA PHE A 85 -0.81 1.93 -14.00
C PHE A 85 -1.63 0.97 -14.87
N ALA A 86 -2.31 1.48 -15.91
CA ALA A 86 -3.08 0.63 -16.81
C ALA A 86 -2.18 -0.40 -17.50
N GLU A 87 -1.02 0.03 -18.00
CA GLU A 87 0.01 -0.85 -18.59
C GLU A 87 0.47 -1.92 -17.58
N ALA A 88 0.78 -1.52 -16.34
CA ALA A 88 1.23 -2.43 -15.30
C ALA A 88 0.14 -3.47 -14.91
N ILE A 89 -1.11 -3.03 -14.77
CA ILE A 89 -2.25 -3.90 -14.40
C ILE A 89 -2.56 -4.90 -15.51
N GLU A 90 -2.43 -4.51 -16.77
CA GLU A 90 -2.62 -5.41 -17.92
C GLU A 90 -1.58 -6.53 -17.94
N HIS A 91 -0.34 -6.24 -17.56
CA HIS A 91 0.77 -7.20 -17.58
C HIS A 91 0.97 -7.96 -16.26
N ASP A 92 0.41 -7.46 -15.15
CA ASP A 92 0.51 -8.10 -13.83
C ASP A 92 -0.84 -8.09 -13.10
N ALA A 93 -1.61 -9.17 -13.27
CA ALA A 93 -2.88 -9.36 -12.56
C ALA A 93 -2.72 -9.41 -11.02
N GLY A 94 -1.52 -9.62 -10.51
CA GLY A 94 -1.20 -9.61 -9.08
C GLY A 94 -1.36 -8.23 -8.44
N LEU A 95 -1.22 -7.14 -9.21
CA LEU A 95 -1.39 -5.76 -8.71
C LEU A 95 -2.81 -5.52 -8.15
N GLY A 96 -3.84 -5.92 -8.89
CA GLY A 96 -5.22 -5.76 -8.42
C GLY A 96 -5.53 -6.59 -7.16
N GLN A 97 -4.94 -7.77 -7.05
CA GLN A 97 -5.04 -8.59 -5.83
C GLN A 97 -4.32 -7.92 -4.65
N ALA A 98 -3.16 -7.31 -4.89
CA ALA A 98 -2.42 -6.60 -3.87
C ALA A 98 -3.20 -5.36 -3.37
N PHE A 99 -3.87 -4.62 -4.25
CA PHE A 99 -4.72 -3.48 -3.84
C PHE A 99 -5.81 -3.92 -2.86
N ARG A 100 -6.51 -5.02 -3.17
CA ARG A 100 -7.56 -5.58 -2.29
C ARG A 100 -7.00 -6.06 -0.96
N ALA A 101 -5.87 -6.75 -0.99
CA ALA A 101 -5.21 -7.25 0.22
C ALA A 101 -4.74 -6.10 1.12
N ASP A 102 -4.20 -5.02 0.54
CA ASP A 102 -3.74 -3.85 1.29
C ASP A 102 -4.94 -3.07 1.89
N ILE A 103 -6.06 -2.94 1.17
CA ILE A 103 -7.31 -2.38 1.71
C ILE A 103 -7.81 -3.24 2.89
N GLY A 104 -7.86 -4.56 2.70
CA GLY A 104 -8.25 -5.49 3.76
C GLY A 104 -7.37 -5.37 4.99
N ALA A 105 -6.06 -5.23 4.81
CA ALA A 105 -5.10 -5.05 5.89
C ALA A 105 -5.36 -3.79 6.72
N VAL A 106 -5.76 -2.67 6.08
CA VAL A 106 -6.18 -1.46 6.79
C VAL A 106 -7.44 -1.72 7.60
N MET A 107 -8.48 -2.29 6.96
CA MET A 107 -9.76 -2.57 7.62
C MET A 107 -9.64 -3.51 8.82
N ASP A 108 -8.73 -4.49 8.75
CA ASP A 108 -8.54 -5.48 9.80
C ASP A 108 -7.69 -4.99 10.96
N ARG A 109 -6.78 -4.02 10.73
CA ARG A 109 -5.73 -3.67 11.69
C ARG A 109 -5.82 -2.26 12.24
N ASP A 110 -6.55 -1.36 11.55
CA ASP A 110 -6.81 -0.02 12.04
C ASP A 110 -8.20 0.05 12.69
N PRO A 111 -8.27 0.08 14.03
CA PRO A 111 -9.57 0.14 14.73
C PRO A 111 -10.32 1.46 14.52
N ALA A 112 -9.65 2.49 13.99
CA ALA A 112 -10.27 3.78 13.70
C ALA A 112 -10.91 3.82 12.31
N THR A 113 -10.58 2.89 11.44
CA THR A 113 -11.08 2.83 10.06
C THR A 113 -12.35 2.00 9.96
N ALA A 114 -13.45 2.60 9.54
CA ALA A 114 -14.75 1.92 9.43
C ALA A 114 -15.16 1.66 7.97
N ARG A 115 -14.65 2.43 7.01
CA ARG A 115 -15.09 2.43 5.61
C ARG A 115 -13.95 2.15 4.65
N VAL A 116 -14.24 1.37 3.61
CA VAL A 116 -13.29 1.01 2.55
C VAL A 116 -12.81 2.25 1.77
N ILE A 117 -13.66 3.26 1.67
CA ILE A 117 -13.35 4.52 0.97
C ILE A 117 -12.21 5.30 1.65
N GLU A 118 -12.00 5.12 2.96
CA GLU A 118 -11.01 5.90 3.72
C GLU A 118 -9.57 5.64 3.26
N PRO A 119 -9.08 4.38 3.20
CA PRO A 119 -7.74 4.13 2.66
C PRO A 119 -7.60 4.55 1.20
N VAL A 120 -8.62 4.32 0.38
CA VAL A 120 -8.57 4.63 -1.06
C VAL A 120 -8.48 6.13 -1.33
N LEU A 121 -9.21 6.96 -0.60
CA LEU A 121 -9.23 8.40 -0.87
C LEU A 121 -8.24 9.23 -0.03
N TYR A 122 -8.00 8.82 1.23
CA TYR A 122 -7.39 9.73 2.18
C TYR A 122 -6.06 9.25 2.76
N PHE A 123 -5.79 7.92 2.81
CA PHE A 123 -4.60 7.42 3.50
C PHE A 123 -3.38 7.45 2.60
N LYS A 124 -2.46 8.37 2.89
CA LYS A 124 -1.23 8.52 2.11
C LYS A 124 -0.32 7.28 2.15
N GLY A 125 -0.37 6.50 3.23
CA GLY A 125 0.37 5.24 3.33
C GLY A 125 -0.10 4.21 2.30
N PHE A 126 -1.41 4.07 2.12
CA PHE A 126 -1.97 3.24 1.06
C PHE A 126 -1.54 3.74 -0.33
N HIS A 127 -1.63 5.06 -0.58
CA HIS A 127 -1.19 5.63 -1.85
C HIS A 127 0.30 5.41 -2.11
N ALA A 128 1.14 5.54 -1.08
CA ALA A 128 2.59 5.34 -1.20
C ALA A 128 2.96 3.90 -1.56
N ILE A 129 2.25 2.90 -1.01
CA ILE A 129 2.45 1.49 -1.39
C ILE A 129 2.12 1.30 -2.87
N GLN A 130 0.97 1.82 -3.33
CA GLN A 130 0.56 1.63 -4.72
C GLN A 130 1.49 2.38 -5.69
N ALA A 131 1.95 3.58 -5.33
CA ALA A 131 2.98 4.31 -6.08
C ALA A 131 4.29 3.51 -6.18
N HIS A 132 4.71 2.89 -5.07
CA HIS A 132 5.88 2.01 -5.07
C HIS A 132 5.69 0.78 -5.96
N ARG A 133 4.51 0.12 -5.94
CA ARG A 133 4.24 -1.04 -6.81
C ARG A 133 4.40 -0.68 -8.29
N LEU A 134 3.89 0.48 -8.71
CA LEU A 134 4.09 0.98 -10.07
C LEU A 134 5.57 1.27 -10.36
N ALA A 135 6.28 1.95 -9.45
CA ALA A 135 7.70 2.24 -9.60
C ALA A 135 8.54 0.95 -9.67
N HIS A 136 8.20 -0.06 -8.87
CA HIS A 136 8.83 -1.37 -8.88
C HIS A 136 8.61 -2.11 -10.20
N TRP A 137 7.40 -2.06 -10.73
CA TRP A 137 7.09 -2.64 -12.03
C TRP A 137 7.93 -2.00 -13.13
N PHE A 138 7.99 -0.65 -13.22
CA PHE A 138 8.85 0.04 -14.17
C PHE A 138 10.34 -0.28 -14.00
N TRP A 139 10.78 -0.43 -12.75
CA TRP A 139 12.13 -0.85 -12.44
C TRP A 139 12.45 -2.22 -13.05
N GLY A 140 11.53 -3.18 -12.93
CA GLY A 140 11.61 -4.51 -13.54
C GLY A 140 11.64 -4.49 -15.06
N GLN A 141 10.95 -3.52 -15.70
CA GLN A 141 10.96 -3.29 -17.15
C GLN A 141 12.21 -2.54 -17.65
N GLY A 142 13.16 -2.22 -16.76
CA GLY A 142 14.35 -1.45 -17.13
C GLY A 142 14.11 0.06 -17.29
N ARG A 143 12.91 0.58 -17.08
CA ARG A 143 12.54 2.01 -17.15
C ARG A 143 12.92 2.72 -15.84
N ARG A 144 14.23 2.74 -15.55
CA ARG A 144 14.77 3.14 -14.25
C ARG A 144 14.56 4.60 -13.92
N ASP A 145 14.70 5.50 -14.88
CA ASP A 145 14.53 6.93 -14.64
C ASP A 145 13.08 7.26 -14.28
N LEU A 146 12.10 6.63 -14.94
CA LEU A 146 10.69 6.79 -14.59
C LEU A 146 10.38 6.22 -13.20
N ALA A 147 10.96 5.07 -12.86
CA ALA A 147 10.81 4.48 -11.53
C ALA A 147 11.39 5.38 -10.42
N LEU A 148 12.57 5.97 -10.65
CA LEU A 148 13.20 6.91 -9.71
C LEU A 148 12.43 8.23 -9.64
N TYR A 149 11.88 8.71 -10.75
CA TYR A 149 11.00 9.88 -10.75
C TYR A 149 9.76 9.66 -9.87
N LEU A 150 9.10 8.49 -9.99
CA LEU A 150 7.95 8.15 -9.15
C LEU A 150 8.34 8.02 -7.68
N GLN A 151 9.51 7.46 -7.37
CA GLN A 151 10.05 7.44 -6.00
C GLN A 151 10.19 8.87 -5.46
N SER A 152 10.82 9.77 -6.22
CA SER A 152 11.01 11.17 -5.84
C SER A 152 9.66 11.86 -5.58
N ARG A 153 8.68 11.67 -6.48
CA ARG A 153 7.34 12.24 -6.30
C ARG A 153 6.61 11.65 -5.10
N SER A 154 6.72 10.34 -4.85
CA SER A 154 6.15 9.70 -3.66
C SER A 154 6.76 10.25 -2.38
N SER A 155 8.09 10.46 -2.38
CA SER A 155 8.80 11.08 -1.25
C SER A 155 8.30 12.49 -0.96
N GLU A 156 8.10 13.30 -1.99
CA GLU A 156 7.60 14.67 -1.85
C GLU A 156 6.12 14.71 -1.40
N VAL A 157 5.24 13.93 -2.06
CA VAL A 157 3.79 14.02 -1.87
C VAL A 157 3.32 13.22 -0.65
N PHE A 158 3.85 12.02 -0.46
CA PHE A 158 3.43 11.10 0.60
C PHE A 158 4.41 11.04 1.77
N GLN A 159 5.59 11.67 1.65
CA GLN A 159 6.67 11.62 2.63
C GLN A 159 7.15 10.19 2.91
N CYS A 160 7.15 9.36 1.87
CA CYS A 160 7.58 7.98 1.88
C CYS A 160 8.64 7.78 0.79
N ASP A 161 9.88 7.57 1.22
CA ASP A 161 11.02 7.32 0.34
C ASP A 161 11.27 5.82 0.25
N ILE A 162 10.69 5.18 -0.76
CA ILE A 162 10.78 3.74 -0.97
C ILE A 162 11.50 3.48 -2.30
N HIS A 163 12.69 2.92 -2.23
CA HIS A 163 13.47 2.65 -3.44
C HIS A 163 12.73 1.65 -4.36
N PRO A 164 12.63 1.89 -5.68
CA PRO A 164 11.88 1.04 -6.60
C PRO A 164 12.34 -0.43 -6.65
N ALA A 165 13.62 -0.72 -6.38
CA ALA A 165 14.14 -2.08 -6.32
C ALA A 165 13.75 -2.85 -5.05
N ALA A 166 13.22 -2.19 -4.00
CA ALA A 166 12.74 -2.86 -2.80
C ALA A 166 11.56 -3.78 -3.15
N ARG A 167 11.47 -4.93 -2.49
CA ARG A 167 10.41 -5.91 -2.76
C ARG A 167 9.37 -5.86 -1.66
N PHE A 168 8.12 -5.66 -2.04
CA PHE A 168 6.97 -5.61 -1.16
C PHE A 168 6.00 -6.74 -1.49
N GLY A 169 5.56 -7.46 -0.47
CA GLY A 169 4.45 -8.40 -0.53
C GLY A 169 3.09 -7.69 -0.62
N ARG A 170 2.04 -8.35 -0.20
CA ARG A 170 0.66 -7.86 -0.18
C ARG A 170 0.09 -7.90 1.23
N GLY A 171 -1.09 -7.30 1.43
CA GLY A 171 -1.66 -7.18 2.76
C GLY A 171 -0.87 -6.25 3.66
N LEU A 172 -0.33 -5.17 3.10
CA LEU A 172 0.52 -4.24 3.82
C LEU A 172 -0.29 -3.08 4.40
N PHE A 173 0.06 -2.70 5.62
CA PHE A 173 -0.52 -1.54 6.28
C PHE A 173 0.57 -0.54 6.66
N LEU A 174 0.62 0.61 5.98
CA LEU A 174 1.48 1.74 6.36
C LEU A 174 0.64 2.77 7.11
N ASP A 175 0.74 2.73 8.44
CA ASP A 175 0.00 3.65 9.30
C ASP A 175 0.69 5.01 9.39
N HIS A 176 -0.05 6.08 9.04
CA HIS A 176 0.43 7.45 8.89
C HIS A 176 1.60 7.62 7.90
N ALA A 177 2.50 6.68 7.82
CA ALA A 177 3.59 6.52 6.87
C ALA A 177 4.64 7.66 6.79
N THR A 178 4.38 8.83 7.38
CA THR A 178 5.29 10.00 7.34
C THR A 178 6.71 9.62 7.72
N GLY A 179 7.69 9.94 6.87
CA GLY A 179 9.11 9.70 7.16
C GLY A 179 9.54 8.24 7.05
N LEU A 180 8.78 7.40 6.35
CA LEU A 180 9.20 6.05 5.99
C LEU A 180 10.34 6.12 4.96
N VAL A 181 11.43 5.40 5.23
CA VAL A 181 12.57 5.24 4.31
C VAL A 181 12.88 3.76 4.14
N VAL A 182 12.90 3.28 2.89
CA VAL A 182 13.18 1.87 2.56
C VAL A 182 14.24 1.77 1.47
N GLY A 183 15.36 1.13 1.80
CA GLY A 183 16.49 0.99 0.90
C GLY A 183 16.32 -0.11 -0.16
N SER A 184 17.14 -0.06 -1.20
CA SER A 184 17.00 -0.79 -2.47
C SER A 184 16.94 -2.32 -2.37
N THR A 185 17.60 -2.92 -1.39
CA THR A 185 17.63 -4.39 -1.22
C THR A 185 16.75 -4.87 -0.07
N ALA A 186 15.91 -3.99 0.48
CA ALA A 186 14.94 -4.38 1.50
C ALA A 186 13.88 -5.34 0.93
N VAL A 187 13.43 -6.25 1.77
CA VAL A 187 12.33 -7.17 1.45
C VAL A 187 11.32 -7.08 2.57
N ILE A 188 10.10 -6.81 2.23
CA ILE A 188 8.95 -6.80 3.11
C ILE A 188 7.99 -7.88 2.59
N ASP A 189 7.82 -8.95 3.36
CA ASP A 189 6.92 -10.04 3.02
C ASP A 189 5.43 -9.64 3.22
N ASP A 190 4.51 -10.58 3.04
CA ASP A 190 3.07 -10.34 3.16
C ASP A 190 2.66 -9.97 4.60
N ASP A 191 1.53 -9.28 4.75
CA ASP A 191 0.85 -9.01 6.02
C ASP A 191 1.67 -8.20 7.03
N VAL A 192 2.58 -7.35 6.57
CA VAL A 192 3.40 -6.48 7.41
C VAL A 192 2.71 -5.16 7.69
N SER A 193 2.81 -4.68 8.95
CA SER A 193 2.37 -3.36 9.37
C SER A 193 3.57 -2.49 9.73
N ILE A 194 3.61 -1.25 9.23
CA ILE A 194 4.72 -0.31 9.45
C ILE A 194 4.14 1.06 9.85
N LEU A 195 4.57 1.57 11.00
CA LEU A 195 4.18 2.90 11.45
C LEU A 195 5.12 3.98 10.89
N HIS A 196 4.79 5.23 11.17
CA HIS A 196 5.55 6.39 10.71
C HIS A 196 7.00 6.44 11.22
N GLY A 197 7.86 7.17 10.51
CA GLY A 197 9.24 7.43 10.91
C GLY A 197 10.16 6.22 10.87
N VAL A 198 9.73 5.10 10.27
CA VAL A 198 10.53 3.88 10.18
C VAL A 198 11.61 4.02 9.11
N THR A 199 12.80 3.46 9.39
CA THR A 199 13.88 3.35 8.41
C THR A 199 14.33 1.90 8.27
N LEU A 200 14.24 1.36 7.05
CA LEU A 200 14.83 0.08 6.66
C LEU A 200 16.08 0.37 5.82
N GLY A 201 17.19 0.65 6.49
CA GLY A 201 18.41 1.20 5.89
C GLY A 201 19.58 0.22 5.83
N GLY A 202 20.60 0.61 5.08
CA GLY A 202 21.92 -0.01 5.14
C GLY A 202 22.81 0.59 6.24
N THR A 203 23.90 -0.09 6.57
CA THR A 203 24.88 0.43 7.54
C THR A 203 25.84 1.46 6.95
N GLY A 204 25.79 1.72 5.64
CA GLY A 204 26.70 2.62 4.93
C GLY A 204 28.11 2.04 4.67
N LYS A 205 28.43 0.86 5.21
CA LYS A 205 29.77 0.25 5.15
C LYS A 205 29.91 -0.86 4.10
N GLN A 206 28.80 -1.36 3.57
CA GLN A 206 28.78 -2.51 2.66
C GLN A 206 27.97 -2.21 1.41
N GLY A 207 28.44 -2.70 0.26
CA GLY A 207 27.66 -2.74 -0.98
C GLY A 207 26.78 -4.01 -1.05
N GLY A 208 26.07 -4.17 -2.17
CA GLY A 208 25.25 -5.36 -2.43
C GLY A 208 23.99 -5.44 -1.56
N ASP A 209 23.68 -6.65 -1.10
CA ASP A 209 22.50 -6.92 -0.26
C ASP A 209 22.73 -6.49 1.19
N ARG A 210 22.24 -5.29 1.52
CA ARG A 210 22.58 -4.59 2.77
C ARG A 210 21.37 -4.05 3.56
N HIS A 211 20.15 -4.35 3.15
CA HIS A 211 18.95 -3.83 3.80
C HIS A 211 18.15 -4.94 4.48
N PRO A 212 17.27 -4.61 5.44
CA PRO A 212 16.50 -5.58 6.22
C PRO A 212 15.58 -6.47 5.40
N LYS A 213 15.30 -7.67 5.93
CA LYS A 213 14.32 -8.63 5.44
C LYS A 213 13.22 -8.79 6.48
N ILE A 214 12.08 -8.17 6.25
CA ILE A 214 10.94 -8.18 7.16
C ILE A 214 10.01 -9.31 6.75
N ARG A 215 9.79 -10.27 7.67
CA ARG A 215 8.98 -11.45 7.41
C ARG A 215 7.50 -11.20 7.63
N SER A 216 6.68 -12.09 7.05
CA SER A 216 5.22 -11.97 7.09
C SER A 216 4.68 -11.82 8.51
N GLY A 217 3.63 -11.01 8.66
CA GLY A 217 2.93 -10.78 9.93
C GLY A 217 3.68 -9.91 10.94
N VAL A 218 4.81 -9.31 10.57
CA VAL A 218 5.58 -8.42 11.44
C VAL A 218 4.92 -7.06 11.53
N MET A 219 4.89 -6.48 12.74
CA MET A 219 4.59 -5.07 12.97
C MET A 219 5.85 -4.30 13.36
N ILE A 220 6.10 -3.16 12.73
CA ILE A 220 7.22 -2.27 13.01
C ILE A 220 6.69 -0.98 13.64
N GLY A 221 7.02 -0.76 14.92
CA GLY A 221 6.59 0.40 15.67
C GLY A 221 7.18 1.72 15.17
N ALA A 222 6.52 2.82 15.52
CA ALA A 222 6.89 4.17 15.08
C ALA A 222 8.35 4.52 15.42
N GLY A 223 9.03 5.17 14.47
CA GLY A 223 10.40 5.64 14.64
C GLY A 223 11.49 4.56 14.63
N ALA A 224 11.16 3.28 14.43
CA ALA A 224 12.14 2.20 14.41
C ALA A 224 13.19 2.39 13.30
N LYS A 225 14.47 2.17 13.64
CA LYS A 225 15.59 2.22 12.70
C LYS A 225 16.21 0.82 12.61
N ILE A 226 15.95 0.11 11.54
CA ILE A 226 16.43 -1.23 11.27
C ILE A 226 17.51 -1.10 10.19
N LEU A 227 18.75 -1.38 10.54
CA LEU A 227 19.90 -1.12 9.69
C LEU A 227 20.71 -2.40 9.45
N GLY A 228 21.08 -2.61 8.19
CA GLY A 228 21.88 -3.76 7.77
C GLY A 228 21.04 -4.92 7.25
N ASN A 229 21.70 -5.91 6.66
CA ASN A 229 21.04 -7.13 6.18
C ASN A 229 20.70 -8.05 7.35
N ILE A 230 19.64 -7.71 8.06
CA ILE A 230 19.13 -8.49 9.18
C ILE A 230 17.71 -8.98 8.86
N GLY A 231 17.42 -10.24 9.23
CA GLY A 231 16.09 -10.81 9.10
C GLY A 231 15.30 -10.65 10.41
N SER A 232 14.11 -10.07 10.35
CA SER A 232 13.11 -10.33 11.38
C SER A 232 12.59 -11.75 11.12
N GLY A 233 12.89 -12.70 12.00
CA GLY A 233 12.36 -14.06 11.85
C GLY A 233 10.85 -14.09 11.94
N PRO A 234 10.16 -15.14 11.39
CA PRO A 234 8.75 -15.35 11.64
C PRO A 234 8.55 -15.46 13.15
N ALA A 235 7.52 -14.82 13.67
CA ALA A 235 7.09 -15.04 15.03
C ALA A 235 6.82 -16.54 15.20
N ARG A 236 7.74 -17.29 15.83
CA ARG A 236 7.51 -18.70 16.12
C ARG A 236 6.37 -18.77 17.11
N GLY A 237 5.19 -19.07 16.62
CA GLY A 237 4.07 -19.69 17.34
C GLY A 237 3.80 -19.15 18.74
N SER A 238 3.47 -17.88 18.91
CA SER A 238 2.67 -17.44 20.03
C SER A 238 1.91 -16.18 19.61
N ARG A 239 0.66 -16.16 19.96
CA ARG A 239 -0.29 -15.07 19.74
C ARG A 239 0.35 -13.71 20.01
N ARG A 240 0.34 -12.82 19.02
CA ARG A 240 0.35 -11.37 19.13
C ARG A 240 1.30 -10.74 20.14
N ASP A 241 2.61 -10.79 19.85
CA ASP A 241 3.53 -9.80 20.38
C ASP A 241 4.43 -9.28 19.26
N PRO A 242 4.07 -8.16 18.63
CA PRO A 242 4.66 -7.71 17.37
C PRO A 242 5.53 -6.46 17.54
N TRP A 243 6.33 -6.34 18.58
CA TRP A 243 7.09 -5.11 18.79
C TRP A 243 8.59 -5.30 18.53
N CYS A 244 9.07 -4.93 17.33
CA CYS A 244 10.49 -4.63 17.16
C CYS A 244 10.77 -3.20 17.64
N CYS A 245 11.21 -3.08 18.89
CA CYS A 245 11.77 -1.83 19.40
C CYS A 245 13.16 -1.59 18.74
N GLY A 246 13.44 -0.36 18.29
CA GLY A 246 14.67 0.02 17.58
C GLY A 246 15.99 -0.13 18.33
N ARG A 247 16.08 -0.93 19.37
CA ARG A 247 17.27 -1.22 20.16
C ARG A 247 17.57 -2.70 20.37
N CYS A 248 16.99 -3.61 19.63
CA CYS A 248 17.36 -5.03 19.72
C CYS A 248 18.62 -5.31 18.92
N ARG A 249 19.81 -5.19 19.55
CA ARG A 249 21.00 -5.91 19.11
C ARG A 249 20.78 -7.41 19.39
N PRO A 250 21.10 -8.33 18.46
CA PRO A 250 21.09 -9.75 18.76
C PRO A 250 22.32 -10.09 19.61
N THR A 251 22.25 -9.89 20.91
CA THR A 251 23.20 -10.46 21.85
C THR A 251 22.44 -11.20 22.92
N ARG A 252 22.59 -12.54 22.88
CA ARG A 252 22.32 -13.51 23.96
C ARG A 252 21.21 -13.13 24.92
N ARG A 253 20.22 -14.02 25.09
CA ARG A 253 19.22 -14.06 26.14
C ARG A 253 19.48 -13.06 27.26
N SER A 254 18.81 -11.92 27.25
CA SER A 254 18.64 -11.10 28.43
C SER A 254 17.16 -10.79 28.62
N SER A 255 16.68 -11.13 29.79
CA SER A 255 15.33 -10.97 30.32
C SER A 255 14.86 -9.53 30.50
N ALA A 256 15.28 -8.59 29.64
CA ALA A 256 15.14 -7.15 29.85
C ALA A 256 14.46 -6.38 28.71
N CYS A 257 13.58 -7.03 27.91
CA CYS A 257 12.55 -6.30 27.14
C CYS A 257 11.22 -6.46 27.87
N ARG A 258 11.05 -5.82 29.00
CA ARG A 258 9.73 -5.49 29.54
C ARG A 258 9.24 -4.25 28.78
N PRO A 259 8.01 -4.25 28.23
CA PRO A 259 7.40 -3.03 27.71
C PRO A 259 7.25 -2.05 28.89
N ALA A 260 7.71 -0.81 28.72
CA ALA A 260 7.52 0.29 29.68
C ALA A 260 6.07 0.81 29.64
N TRP A 261 5.11 -0.09 29.64
CA TRP A 261 3.68 0.19 29.86
C TRP A 261 3.21 -0.68 31.02
N SER A 262 3.76 -0.39 32.20
CA SER A 262 3.14 -0.80 33.44
C SER A 262 2.07 0.24 33.78
N ALA A 263 0.82 -0.20 33.79
CA ALA A 263 -0.40 0.41 34.32
C ALA A 263 -0.67 1.88 33.94
N PRO A 264 -1.86 2.21 33.45
CA PRO A 264 -2.26 3.60 33.33
C PRO A 264 -2.20 4.24 34.72
N PRO A 265 -1.74 5.52 34.85
CA PRO A 265 -1.84 6.25 36.09
C PRO A 265 -3.32 6.27 36.52
N ALA A 266 -3.54 6.08 37.81
CA ALA A 266 -4.87 6.17 38.39
C ALA A 266 -5.55 7.45 37.90
N ALA A 267 -6.81 7.33 37.48
CA ALA A 267 -7.60 8.45 37.02
C ALA A 267 -7.52 9.59 38.04
N PRO A 268 -7.31 10.85 37.61
CA PRO A 268 -7.34 11.99 38.53
C PRO A 268 -8.74 12.05 39.17
N THR A 269 -8.77 12.13 40.49
CA THR A 269 -9.96 12.37 41.28
C THR A 269 -10.64 13.64 40.77
N ARG A 270 -11.93 13.55 40.49
CA ARG A 270 -12.76 14.69 40.08
C ARG A 270 -12.55 15.87 41.01
N PRO A 271 -12.31 17.09 40.52
CA PRO A 271 -12.35 18.28 41.36
C PRO A 271 -13.77 18.49 41.86
N ALA A 272 -13.88 18.92 43.13
CA ALA A 272 -15.13 19.29 43.75
C ALA A 272 -15.86 20.40 42.97
N PRO A 273 -17.21 20.45 43.01
CA PRO A 273 -17.97 21.51 42.32
C PRO A 273 -17.68 22.87 42.95
N TRP A 274 -17.46 23.87 42.10
CA TRP A 274 -17.34 25.26 42.48
C TRP A 274 -18.65 25.73 43.13
N THR A 275 -18.61 26.09 44.39
CA THR A 275 -19.67 26.84 45.05
C THR A 275 -19.44 28.31 44.81
N SER A 276 -20.34 28.93 44.06
CA SER A 276 -20.42 30.40 43.91
C SER A 276 -20.86 31.00 45.24
N SER A 277 -20.07 31.97 45.72
CA SER A 277 -20.47 33.00 46.70
C SER A 277 -20.46 34.35 46.01
#